data_c0edbe7a14209250dff7481f9bf3a2ef
#
_entry.id   c0edbe7a14209250dff7481f9bf3a2ef
#
_cell.length_a   1.000
_cell.length_b   1.000
_cell.length_c   1.000
_cell.angle_alpha   90.00
_cell.angle_beta   90.00
_cell.angle_gamma   90.00
#
_symmetry.space_group_name_H-M   'P 1'
#
loop_
_entity.id
_entity.type
_entity.pdbx_description
1 polymer ?
#
loop_
_entity_poly.entity_id
_entity_poly.type
_entity_poly.pdbx_seq_one_letter_code
_entity_poly.pdbx_strand_id
1 'polypeptide(L)'
;AQLHQRSPATMIFVTHDQVEAMTLADRIVVLKGGRIEQVGTPMEIYSKPATAFVAAFVGSPAINLLPVALSAGASGSTRATLPTGETIETPIAFDRLTPGDGWRVGVRAENAGVASDGRLTATVDVLERLGDRTLAYCKLGDGTAIIAEDAGMSSLKVGDAVRIAIDPAGVHLFDGEGRGHHG
;
A
#
# COMPACT_ATOMS: atom_id res chain seq x y z
N ALA A 1 -23.16 -0.42 -15.58
CA ALA A 1 -22.73 0.76 -16.37
C ALA A 1 -23.82 1.26 -17.31
N GLN A 2 -24.36 0.46 -18.24
CA GLN A 2 -25.36 0.94 -19.24
C GLN A 2 -26.72 1.36 -18.62
N LEU A 3 -27.17 0.71 -17.55
CA LEU A 3 -28.42 1.07 -16.85
C LEU A 3 -28.28 2.42 -16.13
N HIS A 4 -27.14 2.69 -15.53
CA HIS A 4 -26.86 3.96 -14.83
C HIS A 4 -26.85 5.16 -15.80
N GLN A 5 -26.30 4.97 -17.00
CA GLN A 5 -26.31 6.02 -18.04
C GLN A 5 -27.72 6.34 -18.61
N ARG A 6 -28.67 5.42 -18.46
CA ARG A 6 -30.06 5.57 -18.97
C ARG A 6 -31.03 6.06 -17.93
N SER A 7 -30.69 6.07 -16.66
CA SER A 7 -31.56 6.51 -15.57
C SER A 7 -30.85 7.61 -14.76
N PRO A 8 -31.39 8.82 -14.66
CA PRO A 8 -30.80 9.92 -13.86
C PRO A 8 -31.08 9.75 -12.37
N ALA A 9 -31.22 8.52 -11.87
CA ALA A 9 -31.48 8.23 -10.48
C ALA A 9 -30.18 7.96 -9.71
N THR A 10 -30.11 8.46 -8.47
CA THR A 10 -29.06 8.04 -7.53
C THR A 10 -29.31 6.59 -7.12
N MET A 11 -28.35 5.72 -7.39
CA MET A 11 -28.41 4.31 -7.02
C MET A 11 -27.41 4.04 -5.90
N ILE A 12 -27.87 3.40 -4.84
CA ILE A 12 -27.01 2.93 -3.74
C ILE A 12 -26.88 1.42 -3.87
N PHE A 13 -25.63 0.94 -3.94
CA PHE A 13 -25.31 -0.46 -4.06
C PHE A 13 -24.41 -0.86 -2.88
N VAL A 14 -24.75 -1.92 -2.17
CA VAL A 14 -23.95 -2.46 -1.07
C VAL A 14 -23.26 -3.73 -1.56
N THR A 15 -21.94 -3.73 -1.53
CA THR A 15 -21.13 -4.87 -1.94
C THR A 15 -19.94 -5.05 -1.01
N HIS A 16 -19.42 -6.26 -0.93
CA HIS A 16 -18.13 -6.58 -0.34
C HIS A 16 -17.07 -6.88 -1.43
N ASP A 17 -17.47 -6.82 -2.71
CA ASP A 17 -16.57 -7.01 -3.84
C ASP A 17 -15.92 -5.68 -4.22
N GLN A 18 -14.60 -5.63 -4.06
CA GLN A 18 -13.81 -4.42 -4.34
C GLN A 18 -13.79 -4.09 -5.84
N VAL A 19 -13.75 -5.12 -6.71
CA VAL A 19 -13.70 -4.92 -8.17
C VAL A 19 -15.02 -4.29 -8.64
N GLU A 20 -16.15 -4.73 -8.11
CA GLU A 20 -17.45 -4.12 -8.40
C GLU A 20 -17.47 -2.66 -7.93
N ALA A 21 -17.08 -2.40 -6.67
CA ALA A 21 -17.06 -1.04 -6.13
C ALA A 21 -16.17 -0.10 -6.95
N MET A 22 -14.93 -0.53 -7.25
CA MET A 22 -13.96 0.28 -8.00
C MET A 22 -14.35 0.52 -9.46
N THR A 23 -15.13 -0.41 -10.06
CA THR A 23 -15.48 -0.35 -11.49
C THR A 23 -16.80 0.36 -11.74
N LEU A 24 -17.77 0.23 -10.83
CA LEU A 24 -19.14 0.67 -11.07
C LEU A 24 -19.52 1.97 -10.37
N ALA A 25 -18.85 2.33 -9.29
CA ALA A 25 -19.24 3.45 -8.46
C ALA A 25 -18.63 4.77 -8.94
N ASP A 26 -19.40 5.84 -8.93
CA ASP A 26 -18.88 7.22 -9.02
C ASP A 26 -18.27 7.65 -7.67
N ARG A 27 -18.86 7.16 -6.57
CA ARG A 27 -18.39 7.40 -5.21
C ARG A 27 -18.50 6.12 -4.37
N ILE A 28 -17.49 5.88 -3.56
CA ILE A 28 -17.43 4.77 -2.62
C ILE A 28 -17.54 5.32 -1.19
N VAL A 29 -18.32 4.65 -0.36
CA VAL A 29 -18.39 4.87 1.08
C VAL A 29 -17.81 3.63 1.77
N VAL A 30 -16.65 3.76 2.40
CA VAL A 30 -16.03 2.69 3.19
C VAL A 30 -16.56 2.76 4.62
N LEU A 31 -17.09 1.63 5.11
CA LEU A 31 -17.66 1.50 6.44
C LEU A 31 -16.85 0.54 7.31
N LYS A 32 -16.68 0.89 8.59
CA LYS A 32 -16.07 0.03 9.61
C LYS A 32 -16.85 0.16 10.91
N GLY A 33 -17.36 -0.96 11.43
CA GLY A 33 -18.11 -0.97 12.70
C GLY A 33 -19.28 0.02 12.75
N GLY A 34 -19.99 0.20 11.62
CA GLY A 34 -21.14 1.12 11.52
C GLY A 34 -20.77 2.60 11.39
N ARG A 35 -19.47 2.93 11.24
CA ARG A 35 -18.98 4.30 11.03
C ARG A 35 -18.40 4.46 9.64
N ILE A 36 -18.51 5.66 9.09
CA ILE A 36 -17.89 6.01 7.81
C ILE A 36 -16.39 6.27 8.07
N GLU A 37 -15.54 5.49 7.40
CA GLU A 37 -14.07 5.66 7.42
C GLU A 37 -13.62 6.64 6.34
N GLN A 38 -14.18 6.53 5.13
CA GLN A 38 -13.85 7.42 4.01
C GLN A 38 -14.99 7.45 2.99
N VAL A 39 -15.14 8.60 2.36
CA VAL A 39 -16.01 8.78 1.19
C VAL A 39 -15.18 9.45 0.09
N GLY A 40 -15.19 8.88 -1.11
CA GLY A 40 -14.44 9.44 -2.23
C GLY A 40 -14.71 8.72 -3.54
N THR A 41 -14.11 9.18 -4.62
CA THR A 41 -14.05 8.45 -5.87
C THR A 41 -13.21 7.17 -5.70
N PRO A 42 -13.38 6.16 -6.56
CA PRO A 42 -12.53 4.96 -6.51
C PRO A 42 -11.03 5.28 -6.45
N MET A 43 -10.57 6.22 -7.29
CA MET A 43 -9.15 6.60 -7.33
C MET A 43 -8.69 7.32 -6.06
N GLU A 44 -9.51 8.17 -5.44
CA GLU A 44 -9.18 8.81 -4.16
C GLU A 44 -9.06 7.79 -3.03
N ILE A 45 -10.00 6.84 -2.96
CA ILE A 45 -9.97 5.77 -1.95
C ILE A 45 -8.70 4.92 -2.09
N TYR A 46 -8.28 4.63 -3.33
CA TYR A 46 -7.09 3.81 -3.61
C TYR A 46 -5.79 4.56 -3.38
N SER A 47 -5.68 5.79 -3.92
CA SER A 47 -4.43 6.55 -3.94
C SER A 47 -4.18 7.40 -2.69
N LYS A 48 -5.26 7.78 -1.96
CA LYS A 48 -5.18 8.60 -0.73
C LYS A 48 -6.07 8.02 0.36
N PRO A 49 -5.79 6.79 0.84
CA PRO A 49 -6.60 6.16 1.86
C PRO A 49 -6.51 6.92 3.18
N ALA A 50 -7.65 7.36 3.71
CA ALA A 50 -7.69 8.16 4.94
C ALA A 50 -7.15 7.42 6.16
N THR A 51 -7.24 6.07 6.16
CA THR A 51 -6.72 5.24 7.25
C THR A 51 -6.02 3.99 6.74
N ALA A 52 -5.17 3.41 7.59
CA ALA A 52 -4.55 2.11 7.33
C ALA A 52 -5.60 1.00 7.10
N PHE A 53 -6.78 1.13 7.73
CA PHE A 53 -7.89 0.21 7.49
C PHE A 53 -8.37 0.31 6.03
N VAL A 54 -8.64 1.52 5.54
CA VAL A 54 -9.07 1.72 4.15
C VAL A 54 -8.01 1.22 3.18
N ALA A 55 -6.73 1.54 3.45
CA ALA A 55 -5.60 1.10 2.62
C ALA A 55 -5.50 -0.43 2.53
N ALA A 56 -5.70 -1.13 3.66
CA ALA A 56 -5.66 -2.59 3.71
C ALA A 56 -6.93 -3.25 3.14
N PHE A 57 -8.07 -2.56 3.25
CA PHE A 57 -9.35 -3.07 2.76
C PHE A 57 -9.47 -2.97 1.24
N VAL A 58 -8.87 -1.93 0.61
CA VAL A 58 -8.99 -1.67 -0.82
C VAL A 58 -7.68 -2.02 -1.53
N GLY A 59 -7.78 -2.93 -2.48
CA GLY A 59 -6.66 -3.43 -3.30
C GLY A 59 -6.38 -4.92 -3.10
N SER A 60 -5.92 -5.58 -4.16
CA SER A 60 -5.53 -6.99 -4.15
C SER A 60 -4.22 -7.14 -4.92
N PRO A 61 -3.15 -7.55 -4.23
CA PRO A 61 -3.07 -7.85 -2.80
C PRO A 61 -3.26 -6.60 -1.92
N ALA A 62 -3.48 -6.84 -0.61
CA ALA A 62 -3.56 -5.76 0.36
C ALA A 62 -2.23 -4.97 0.42
N ILE A 63 -2.31 -3.69 0.80
CA ILE A 63 -1.12 -2.84 0.98
C ILE A 63 -0.19 -3.42 2.04
N ASN A 64 1.12 -3.39 1.80
CA ASN A 64 2.12 -3.67 2.84
C ASN A 64 2.08 -2.57 3.90
N LEU A 65 2.03 -2.94 5.18
CA LEU A 65 2.09 -2.02 6.31
C LEU A 65 3.32 -2.37 7.16
N LEU A 66 4.42 -1.65 6.96
CA LEU A 66 5.71 -1.92 7.58
C LEU A 66 5.92 -0.99 8.78
N PRO A 67 6.21 -1.51 9.98
CA PRO A 67 6.53 -0.66 11.13
C PRO A 67 7.82 0.11 10.89
N VAL A 68 7.85 1.40 11.27
CA VAL A 68 8.99 2.27 11.04
C VAL A 68 9.16 3.30 12.16
N ALA A 69 10.41 3.77 12.32
CA ALA A 69 10.71 5.02 13.01
C ALA A 69 10.92 6.14 11.98
N LEU A 70 10.40 7.34 12.27
CA LEU A 70 10.52 8.48 11.37
C LEU A 70 11.64 9.42 11.79
N SER A 71 12.31 10.00 10.80
CA SER A 71 13.30 11.06 10.97
C SER A 71 13.25 12.04 9.81
N ALA A 72 13.86 13.21 9.95
CA ALA A 72 14.04 14.14 8.86
C ALA A 72 14.93 13.51 7.78
N GLY A 73 14.45 13.51 6.56
CA GLY A 73 15.18 13.10 5.35
C GLY A 73 15.87 14.28 4.68
N ALA A 74 16.35 14.05 3.45
CA ALA A 74 16.95 15.11 2.65
C ALA A 74 15.88 16.13 2.21
N SER A 75 16.28 17.41 2.15
CA SER A 75 15.41 18.51 1.65
C SER A 75 14.06 18.65 2.36
N GLY A 76 13.98 18.26 3.64
CA GLY A 76 12.74 18.36 4.42
C GLY A 76 11.74 17.20 4.21
N SER A 77 12.11 16.20 3.44
CA SER A 77 11.33 14.96 3.30
C SER A 77 11.34 14.13 4.58
N THR A 78 10.59 13.03 4.61
CA THR A 78 10.60 12.09 5.73
C THR A 78 11.36 10.83 5.35
N ARG A 79 12.27 10.42 6.23
CA ARG A 79 12.94 9.13 6.17
C ARG A 79 12.28 8.18 7.14
N ALA A 80 11.82 7.03 6.64
CA ALA A 80 11.27 5.94 7.42
C ALA A 80 12.32 4.84 7.57
N THR A 81 12.67 4.47 8.80
CA THR A 81 13.66 3.44 9.12
C THR A 81 12.94 2.21 9.65
N LEU A 82 13.16 1.06 9.00
CA LEU A 82 12.64 -0.24 9.41
C LEU A 82 13.39 -0.76 10.65
N PRO A 83 12.81 -1.66 11.44
CA PRO A 83 13.52 -2.32 12.57
C PRO A 83 14.79 -3.04 12.13
N THR A 84 14.85 -3.51 10.90
CA THR A 84 16.02 -4.15 10.27
C THR A 84 17.14 -3.17 9.90
N GLY A 85 16.89 -1.86 10.00
CA GLY A 85 17.86 -0.79 9.75
C GLY A 85 17.83 -0.19 8.35
N GLU A 86 17.15 -0.81 7.39
CA GLU A 86 16.98 -0.24 6.05
C GLU A 86 16.06 0.98 6.09
N THR A 87 16.25 1.86 5.12
CA THR A 87 15.52 3.13 5.06
C THR A 87 14.72 3.27 3.77
N ILE A 88 13.53 3.88 3.90
CA ILE A 88 12.65 4.27 2.81
C ILE A 88 12.52 5.79 2.85
N GLU A 89 12.89 6.46 1.76
CA GLU A 89 12.64 7.89 1.60
C GLU A 89 11.19 8.09 1.14
N THR A 90 10.54 9.14 1.64
CA THR A 90 9.16 9.47 1.26
C THR A 90 9.08 10.92 0.81
N PRO A 91 8.17 11.29 -0.10
CA PRO A 91 7.98 12.69 -0.51
C PRO A 91 7.24 13.52 0.54
N ILE A 92 6.79 12.90 1.64
CA ILE A 92 5.99 13.55 2.68
C ILE A 92 6.89 14.45 3.51
N ALA A 93 6.51 15.71 3.67
CA ALA A 93 7.27 16.69 4.45
C ALA A 93 7.27 16.33 5.94
N PHE A 94 8.47 16.27 6.55
CA PHE A 94 8.64 15.85 7.94
C PHE A 94 8.00 16.81 8.96
N ASP A 95 8.00 18.10 8.66
CA ASP A 95 7.41 19.14 9.50
C ASP A 95 5.88 19.10 9.60
N ARG A 96 5.23 18.35 8.69
CA ARG A 96 3.78 18.11 8.72
C ARG A 96 3.38 16.94 9.61
N LEU A 97 4.34 16.17 10.09
CA LEU A 97 4.10 14.98 10.89
C LEU A 97 4.29 15.28 12.37
N THR A 98 3.41 14.73 13.21
CA THR A 98 3.56 14.82 14.65
C THR A 98 4.48 13.69 15.11
N PRO A 99 5.60 13.97 15.81
CA PRO A 99 6.44 12.93 16.37
C PRO A 99 5.65 11.96 17.26
N GLY A 100 5.94 10.68 17.20
CA GLY A 100 5.25 9.67 18.00
C GLY A 100 5.67 8.26 17.59
N ASP A 101 5.18 7.28 18.33
CA ASP A 101 5.40 5.85 18.06
C ASP A 101 4.27 5.27 17.21
N GLY A 102 4.50 4.04 16.71
CA GLY A 102 3.50 3.28 15.98
C GLY A 102 3.32 3.69 14.52
N TRP A 103 4.25 4.45 13.96
CA TRP A 103 4.26 4.78 12.55
C TRP A 103 4.46 3.54 11.68
N ARG A 104 3.76 3.53 10.54
CA ARG A 104 3.89 2.50 9.52
C ARG A 104 4.02 3.12 8.14
N VAL A 105 4.91 2.56 7.34
CA VAL A 105 4.91 2.78 5.89
C VAL A 105 3.86 1.89 5.26
N GLY A 106 3.01 2.48 4.42
CA GLY A 106 2.13 1.77 3.51
C GLY A 106 2.72 1.81 2.10
N VAL A 107 2.92 0.65 1.50
CA VAL A 107 3.36 0.54 0.10
C VAL A 107 2.65 -0.62 -0.59
N ARG A 108 2.08 -0.36 -1.76
CA ARG A 108 1.43 -1.41 -2.55
C ARG A 108 2.46 -2.27 -3.28
N ALA A 109 2.08 -3.50 -3.63
CA ALA A 109 2.98 -4.44 -4.30
C ALA A 109 3.55 -3.88 -5.62
N GLU A 110 2.73 -3.16 -6.39
CA GLU A 110 3.16 -2.50 -7.63
C GLU A 110 4.21 -1.40 -7.43
N ASN A 111 4.34 -0.88 -6.22
CA ASN A 111 5.37 0.11 -5.84
C ASN A 111 6.51 -0.52 -5.04
N ALA A 112 6.55 -1.85 -4.93
CA ALA A 112 7.58 -2.64 -4.25
C ALA A 112 8.12 -3.69 -5.23
N GLY A 113 9.03 -3.30 -6.11
CA GLY A 113 9.56 -4.16 -7.17
C GLY A 113 10.78 -4.98 -6.72
N VAL A 114 10.87 -6.23 -7.18
CA VAL A 114 12.12 -7.00 -7.06
C VAL A 114 13.13 -6.42 -8.05
N ALA A 115 14.26 -5.92 -7.53
CA ALA A 115 15.28 -5.25 -8.34
C ALA A 115 16.66 -5.40 -7.71
N SER A 116 17.69 -5.56 -8.53
CA SER A 116 19.06 -5.77 -8.05
C SER A 116 19.65 -4.60 -7.27
N ASP A 117 19.15 -3.38 -7.49
CA ASP A 117 19.51 -2.15 -6.78
C ASP A 117 18.59 -1.84 -5.60
N GLY A 118 17.60 -2.71 -5.32
CA GLY A 118 16.68 -2.58 -4.19
C GLY A 118 17.45 -2.46 -2.86
N ARG A 119 16.90 -1.71 -1.92
CA ARG A 119 17.52 -1.45 -0.62
C ARG A 119 17.06 -2.40 0.48
N LEU A 120 15.85 -2.93 0.36
CA LEU A 120 15.34 -3.88 1.34
C LEU A 120 15.77 -5.28 0.96
N THR A 121 16.29 -6.04 1.92
CA THR A 121 16.67 -7.44 1.74
C THR A 121 15.59 -8.34 2.33
N ALA A 122 15.11 -9.30 1.55
CA ALA A 122 14.06 -10.21 1.96
C ALA A 122 14.29 -11.63 1.42
N THR A 123 13.61 -12.60 2.01
CA THR A 123 13.60 -13.99 1.52
C THR A 123 12.21 -14.32 0.99
N VAL A 124 12.14 -14.92 -0.18
CA VAL A 124 10.89 -15.36 -0.83
C VAL A 124 10.30 -16.53 -0.05
N ASP A 125 9.05 -16.37 0.43
CA ASP A 125 8.31 -17.40 1.16
C ASP A 125 7.27 -18.10 0.24
N VAL A 126 6.56 -17.31 -0.58
CA VAL A 126 5.55 -17.81 -1.54
C VAL A 126 5.64 -17.02 -2.83
N LEU A 127 5.32 -17.66 -3.95
CA LEU A 127 5.21 -17.02 -5.27
C LEU A 127 3.84 -17.29 -5.87
N GLU A 128 3.17 -16.22 -6.29
CA GLU A 128 1.91 -16.28 -7.02
C GLU A 128 2.13 -15.74 -8.44
N ARG A 129 2.05 -16.63 -9.44
CA ARG A 129 2.30 -16.27 -10.85
C ARG A 129 0.98 -15.97 -11.54
N LEU A 130 0.74 -14.69 -11.87
CA LEU A 130 -0.51 -14.23 -12.47
C LEU A 130 -0.47 -14.14 -13.99
N GLY A 131 0.70 -14.42 -14.60
CA GLY A 131 0.94 -14.40 -16.03
C GLY A 131 1.55 -13.09 -16.50
N ASP A 132 0.92 -11.96 -16.25
CA ASP A 132 1.42 -10.62 -16.54
C ASP A 132 2.48 -10.15 -15.51
N ARG A 133 2.37 -10.61 -14.27
CA ARG A 133 3.28 -10.34 -13.16
C ARG A 133 3.37 -11.53 -12.21
N THR A 134 4.39 -11.49 -11.35
CA THR A 134 4.57 -12.43 -10.23
C THR A 134 4.52 -11.66 -8.94
N LEU A 135 3.68 -12.08 -8.00
CA LEU A 135 3.69 -11.56 -6.63
C LEU A 135 4.61 -12.44 -5.78
N ALA A 136 5.65 -11.83 -5.22
CA ALA A 136 6.58 -12.48 -4.31
C ALA A 136 6.22 -12.08 -2.87
N TYR A 137 5.69 -13.03 -2.12
CA TYR A 137 5.44 -12.88 -0.69
C TYR A 137 6.75 -13.19 0.02
N CYS A 138 7.32 -12.17 0.64
CA CYS A 138 8.66 -12.23 1.21
C CYS A 138 8.64 -11.91 2.70
N LYS A 139 9.73 -12.27 3.39
CA LYS A 139 10.00 -11.90 4.78
C LYS A 139 11.29 -11.10 4.85
N LEU A 140 11.25 -9.96 5.53
CA LEU A 140 12.42 -9.18 5.92
C LEU A 140 13.20 -9.92 7.00
N GLY A 141 14.40 -9.45 7.35
CA GLY A 141 15.28 -10.09 8.32
C GLY A 141 14.71 -10.23 9.74
N ASP A 142 13.72 -9.40 10.11
CA ASP A 142 12.99 -9.46 11.39
C ASP A 142 11.70 -10.31 11.32
N GLY A 143 11.41 -10.91 10.16
CA GLY A 143 10.19 -11.69 9.91
C GLY A 143 9.00 -10.88 9.44
N THR A 144 9.12 -9.54 9.31
CA THR A 144 8.05 -8.69 8.75
C THR A 144 7.75 -9.12 7.32
N ALA A 145 6.46 -9.34 7.05
CA ALA A 145 6.00 -9.73 5.71
C ALA A 145 5.98 -8.51 4.76
N ILE A 146 6.39 -8.73 3.52
CA ILE A 146 6.26 -7.77 2.42
C ILE A 146 5.90 -8.52 1.14
N ILE A 147 4.97 -7.96 0.37
CA ILE A 147 4.60 -8.45 -0.96
C ILE A 147 5.25 -7.52 -1.98
N ALA A 148 6.07 -8.08 -2.83
CA ALA A 148 6.73 -7.37 -3.93
C ALA A 148 6.27 -7.90 -5.29
N GLU A 149 6.35 -7.06 -6.31
CA GLU A 149 6.02 -7.43 -7.67
C GLU A 149 7.30 -7.71 -8.47
N ASP A 150 7.26 -8.76 -9.28
CA ASP A 150 8.29 -9.10 -10.26
C ASP A 150 7.64 -9.38 -11.62
N ALA A 151 8.45 -9.45 -12.67
CA ALA A 151 7.99 -9.73 -14.03
C ALA A 151 7.14 -11.01 -14.12
N GLY A 152 6.24 -11.09 -15.09
CA GLY A 152 5.38 -12.27 -15.29
C GLY A 152 6.16 -13.57 -15.49
N MET A 153 7.28 -13.52 -16.22
CA MET A 153 8.21 -14.63 -16.44
C MET A 153 9.34 -14.66 -15.41
N SER A 154 9.03 -14.39 -14.15
CA SER A 154 9.99 -14.42 -13.05
C SER A 154 10.69 -15.77 -12.91
N SER A 155 12.01 -15.74 -12.72
CA SER A 155 12.82 -16.94 -12.43
C SER A 155 12.97 -17.23 -10.94
N LEU A 156 12.37 -16.42 -10.07
CA LEU A 156 12.43 -16.56 -8.61
C LEU A 156 11.90 -17.91 -8.15
N LYS A 157 12.48 -18.38 -7.05
CA LYS A 157 12.08 -19.59 -6.33
C LYS A 157 11.85 -19.27 -4.85
N VAL A 158 11.04 -20.07 -4.21
CA VAL A 158 10.90 -20.05 -2.75
C VAL A 158 12.26 -20.31 -2.11
N GLY A 159 12.62 -19.50 -1.12
CA GLY A 159 13.92 -19.51 -0.43
C GLY A 159 14.96 -18.58 -1.04
N ASP A 160 14.71 -17.98 -2.22
CA ASP A 160 15.66 -17.03 -2.80
C ASP A 160 15.74 -15.76 -1.96
N ALA A 161 16.98 -15.28 -1.77
CA ALA A 161 17.22 -13.95 -1.25
C ALA A 161 17.04 -12.92 -2.36
N VAL A 162 16.19 -11.92 -2.12
CA VAL A 162 15.86 -10.87 -3.08
C VAL A 162 16.12 -9.49 -2.49
N ARG A 163 16.32 -8.53 -3.38
CA ARG A 163 16.34 -7.11 -3.03
C ARG A 163 15.08 -6.45 -3.57
N ILE A 164 14.47 -5.60 -2.76
CA ILE A 164 13.22 -4.92 -3.10
C ILE A 164 13.50 -3.42 -3.15
N ALA A 165 13.15 -2.82 -4.28
CA ALA A 165 13.14 -1.38 -4.48
C ALA A 165 11.74 -0.86 -4.19
N ILE A 166 11.65 0.21 -3.42
CA ILE A 166 10.39 0.91 -3.14
C ILE A 166 10.35 2.19 -3.97
N ASP A 167 9.26 2.39 -4.72
CA ASP A 167 8.99 3.67 -5.37
C ASP A 167 8.53 4.69 -4.32
N PRO A 168 9.32 5.74 -4.04
CA PRO A 168 8.95 6.75 -3.05
C PRO A 168 7.62 7.45 -3.33
N ALA A 169 7.23 7.60 -4.61
CA ALA A 169 5.99 8.25 -5.00
C ALA A 169 4.74 7.46 -4.59
N GLY A 170 4.87 6.14 -4.43
CA GLY A 170 3.79 5.25 -3.99
C GLY A 170 3.77 4.98 -2.48
N VAL A 171 4.57 5.74 -1.70
CA VAL A 171 4.63 5.56 -0.24
C VAL A 171 3.61 6.41 0.47
N HIS A 172 2.90 5.79 1.41
CA HIS A 172 2.02 6.44 2.38
C HIS A 172 2.59 6.26 3.79
N LEU A 173 2.30 7.20 4.68
CA LEU A 173 2.60 7.04 6.11
C LEU A 173 1.28 6.93 6.89
N PHE A 174 1.26 6.05 7.87
CA PHE A 174 0.14 5.90 8.80
C PHE A 174 0.65 6.07 10.22
N ASP A 175 0.02 6.97 10.99
CA ASP A 175 0.36 7.22 12.38
C ASP A 175 -0.09 6.07 13.31
N GLY A 176 0.21 6.18 14.61
CA GLY A 176 -0.16 5.18 15.62
C GLY A 176 -1.67 4.98 15.77
N GLU A 177 -2.50 5.95 15.37
CA GLU A 177 -3.95 5.84 15.31
C GLU A 177 -4.46 5.30 13.97
N GLY A 178 -3.55 5.11 13.02
CA GLY A 178 -3.82 4.60 11.68
C GLY A 178 -4.29 5.65 10.69
N ARG A 179 -4.16 6.94 10.97
CA ARG A 179 -4.50 8.00 10.00
C ARG A 179 -3.45 8.10 8.91
N GLY A 180 -3.91 8.30 7.68
CA GLY A 180 -3.06 8.38 6.50
C GLY A 180 -2.49 9.78 6.27
N HIS A 181 -1.21 9.81 5.89
CA HIS A 181 -0.46 11.00 5.47
C HIS A 181 0.13 10.71 4.09
N HIS A 182 -0.07 11.63 3.15
CA HIS A 182 0.28 11.46 1.74
C HIS A 182 1.06 12.65 1.22
N GLY A 183 1.90 12.41 0.20
CA GLY A 183 2.63 13.45 -0.51
C GLY A 183 1.75 14.25 -1.50
#